data_079bb327dd5eef86bf1127a8111a1427
#
_entry.id   079bb327dd5eef86bf1127a8111a1427
#
_cell.length_a   1.000
_cell.length_b   1.000
_cell.length_c   1.000
_cell.angle_alpha   90.00
_cell.angle_beta   90.00
_cell.angle_gamma   90.00
#
_symmetry.space_group_name_H-M   'P 1'
#
loop_
_entity.id
_entity.type
_entity.pdbx_description
1 polymer ?
#
loop_
_entity_poly.entity_id
_entity_poly.type
_entity_poly.pdbx_seq_one_letter_code
_entity_poly.pdbx_strand_id
1 'polypeptide(L)'
;TQPQPPVTEAAFKKIGYLCVIDPYLSETARLADLVLPAATYLERTEPEWFNCTFPEVTLRQKIATVGEALPDTQIMIELGIALGFTEEFPTHDISYYIDEDLKPSGITYEQLRESPHGVTFGSLGARGYEKNGFRSPGGVVNVWSEVLDAHGFDPLPNWEDSSESVRSKPELAAEYPYVVFTGRSGPMYVHEQRRTIPWLREMQPEGRAMVNTRRAAQLGLKDGDWARISSPRGSILMKVEVTPILREDWIYVPGGWADANYNYLGIDDDLDPISSQANYTSCLGKIEKAEPPCQPASAGGSAAPKRGGLLSRLFGGSAGKASSSEEGKEA
;
A
#
# COMPACT_ATOMS: atom_id res chain seq x y z
N THR A 1 -6.80 -0.92 -2.76
CA THR A 1 -7.07 -0.60 -1.34
C THR A 1 -8.25 0.35 -1.15
N GLN A 2 -8.78 0.98 -2.19
CA GLN A 2 -9.95 1.84 -2.08
C GLN A 2 -11.24 1.02 -2.02
N PRO A 3 -12.27 1.47 -1.29
CA PRO A 3 -13.59 0.86 -1.36
C PRO A 3 -14.15 0.99 -2.79
N GLN A 4 -15.09 0.11 -3.13
CA GLN A 4 -15.76 0.10 -4.43
C GLN A 4 -14.80 0.17 -5.65
N PRO A 5 -13.97 -0.86 -5.89
CA PRO A 5 -13.06 -0.88 -7.04
C PRO A 5 -13.69 -0.51 -8.38
N PRO A 6 -14.94 -0.91 -8.72
CA PRO A 6 -15.55 -0.52 -9.98
C PRO A 6 -15.76 0.99 -10.12
N VAL A 7 -16.12 1.66 -9.03
CA VAL A 7 -16.31 3.12 -9.02
C VAL A 7 -14.98 3.83 -9.17
N THR A 8 -13.97 3.38 -8.45
CA THR A 8 -12.59 3.90 -8.52
C THR A 8 -12.01 3.71 -9.91
N GLU A 9 -12.15 2.53 -10.51
CA GLU A 9 -11.69 2.22 -11.86
C GLU A 9 -12.40 3.12 -12.91
N ALA A 10 -13.71 3.28 -12.77
CA ALA A 10 -14.48 4.18 -13.66
C ALA A 10 -14.05 5.64 -13.51
N ALA A 11 -13.63 6.07 -12.33
CA ALA A 11 -13.07 7.40 -12.10
C ALA A 11 -11.71 7.56 -12.77
N PHE A 12 -10.80 6.61 -12.62
CA PHE A 12 -9.49 6.62 -13.29
C PHE A 12 -9.63 6.69 -14.82
N LYS A 13 -10.56 5.94 -15.40
CA LYS A 13 -10.83 5.96 -16.85
C LYS A 13 -11.34 7.31 -17.38
N LYS A 14 -11.75 8.25 -16.52
CA LYS A 14 -12.14 9.61 -16.89
C LYS A 14 -10.98 10.60 -16.85
N ILE A 15 -9.83 10.21 -16.33
CA ILE A 15 -8.62 11.04 -16.29
C ILE A 15 -8.08 11.14 -17.72
N GLY A 16 -7.83 12.36 -18.19
CA GLY A 16 -7.37 12.59 -19.57
C GLY A 16 -5.96 12.08 -19.86
N TYR A 17 -5.11 11.99 -18.81
CA TYR A 17 -3.77 11.40 -18.89
C TYR A 17 -3.36 10.90 -17.51
N LEU A 18 -3.11 9.62 -17.36
CA LEU A 18 -2.73 8.96 -16.12
C LEU A 18 -1.30 8.45 -16.21
N CYS A 19 -0.42 9.00 -15.39
CA CYS A 19 0.92 8.47 -15.18
C CYS A 19 0.99 7.76 -13.82
N VAL A 20 1.50 6.53 -13.81
CA VAL A 20 1.67 5.73 -12.59
C VAL A 20 3.15 5.40 -12.39
N ILE A 21 3.63 5.64 -11.18
CA ILE A 21 4.98 5.28 -10.74
C ILE A 21 4.83 4.06 -9.83
N ASP A 22 5.36 2.91 -10.24
CA ASP A 22 5.18 1.66 -9.49
C ASP A 22 6.31 0.68 -9.84
N PRO A 23 6.90 -0.04 -8.89
CA PRO A 23 7.88 -1.09 -9.17
C PRO A 23 7.27 -2.31 -9.87
N TYR A 24 5.94 -2.45 -9.85
CA TYR A 24 5.20 -3.56 -10.44
C TYR A 24 4.08 -3.05 -11.34
N LEU A 25 3.72 -3.86 -12.34
CA LEU A 25 2.53 -3.57 -13.17
C LEU A 25 1.25 -3.94 -12.38
N SER A 26 0.91 -3.07 -11.42
CA SER A 26 -0.29 -3.19 -10.59
C SER A 26 -1.57 -2.98 -11.39
N GLU A 27 -2.73 -3.24 -10.78
CA GLU A 27 -4.04 -3.01 -11.38
C GLU A 27 -4.23 -1.55 -11.78
N THR A 28 -3.75 -0.60 -10.96
CA THR A 28 -3.76 0.83 -11.29
C THR A 28 -2.82 1.14 -12.45
N ALA A 29 -1.61 0.57 -12.45
CA ALA A 29 -0.64 0.75 -13.53
C ALA A 29 -1.16 0.23 -14.89
N ARG A 30 -2.03 -0.79 -14.89
CA ARG A 30 -2.67 -1.31 -16.12
C ARG A 30 -3.69 -0.34 -16.73
N LEU A 31 -4.17 0.62 -15.97
CA LEU A 31 -5.09 1.67 -16.44
C LEU A 31 -4.34 2.91 -16.93
N ALA A 32 -3.03 3.01 -16.69
CA ALA A 32 -2.23 4.18 -16.97
C ALA A 32 -1.89 4.34 -18.46
N ASP A 33 -1.79 5.58 -18.93
CA ASP A 33 -1.24 5.93 -20.23
C ASP A 33 0.28 5.83 -20.24
N LEU A 34 0.93 6.08 -19.09
CA LEU A 34 2.37 5.96 -18.89
C LEU A 34 2.65 5.30 -17.53
N VAL A 35 3.58 4.33 -17.54
CA VAL A 35 4.10 3.74 -16.32
C VAL A 35 5.60 4.03 -16.24
N LEU A 36 6.03 4.65 -15.14
CA LEU A 36 7.44 4.86 -14.82
C LEU A 36 7.87 3.80 -13.78
N PRO A 37 8.91 3.02 -14.07
CA PRO A 37 9.37 1.97 -13.17
C PRO A 37 10.05 2.58 -11.94
N ALA A 38 9.48 2.36 -10.76
CA ALA A 38 10.06 2.78 -9.50
C ALA A 38 11.11 1.79 -9.00
N ALA A 39 12.18 2.31 -8.42
CA ALA A 39 13.22 1.52 -7.79
C ALA A 39 12.74 0.90 -6.48
N THR A 40 13.13 -0.35 -6.24
CA THR A 40 12.92 -1.01 -4.95
C THR A 40 13.94 -0.53 -3.91
N TYR A 41 13.75 -0.92 -2.65
CA TYR A 41 14.58 -0.43 -1.54
C TYR A 41 16.09 -0.74 -1.67
N LEU A 42 16.49 -1.77 -2.44
CA LEU A 42 17.90 -2.10 -2.70
C LEU A 42 18.51 -1.27 -3.83
N GLU A 43 17.70 -0.56 -4.59
CA GLU A 43 18.09 0.17 -5.79
C GLU A 43 18.19 1.68 -5.57
N ARG A 44 18.01 2.15 -4.33
CA ARG A 44 17.98 3.57 -4.00
C ARG A 44 18.79 3.90 -2.75
N THR A 45 19.34 5.13 -2.74
CA THR A 45 20.02 5.70 -1.57
C THR A 45 19.08 6.71 -0.94
N GLU A 46 18.70 6.47 0.31
CA GLU A 46 17.75 7.30 1.05
C GLU A 46 18.06 7.30 2.54
N PRO A 47 17.83 8.44 3.23
CA PRO A 47 17.82 8.44 4.68
C PRO A 47 16.59 7.68 5.19
N GLU A 48 16.77 6.94 6.24
CA GLU A 48 15.69 6.21 6.92
C GLU A 48 15.67 6.54 8.40
N TRP A 49 14.48 6.86 8.91
CA TRP A 49 14.21 6.96 10.33
C TRP A 49 13.02 6.07 10.68
N PHE A 50 13.14 5.33 11.76
CA PHE A 50 12.11 4.39 12.15
C PHE A 50 10.97 5.10 12.87
N ASN A 51 9.88 5.36 12.12
CA ASN A 51 8.54 5.71 12.63
C ASN A 51 8.50 6.88 13.63
N CYS A 52 9.37 7.87 13.48
CA CYS A 52 9.47 9.04 14.37
C CYS A 52 9.63 8.70 15.86
N THR A 53 9.92 7.45 16.20
CA THR A 53 9.97 6.97 17.58
C THR A 53 11.39 7.07 18.16
N PHE A 54 12.38 6.88 17.30
CA PHE A 54 13.80 6.94 17.68
C PHE A 54 14.44 8.17 17.03
N PRO A 55 15.19 8.98 17.79
CA PRO A 55 15.91 10.14 17.27
C PRO A 55 17.21 9.71 16.58
N GLU A 56 17.09 8.79 15.65
CA GLU A 56 18.19 8.21 14.90
C GLU A 56 17.80 8.16 13.43
N VAL A 57 18.73 8.55 12.56
CA VAL A 57 18.60 8.43 11.12
C VAL A 57 19.74 7.55 10.58
N THR A 58 19.40 6.63 9.69
CA THR A 58 20.35 5.78 8.98
C THR A 58 20.34 6.12 7.50
N LEU A 59 21.34 5.71 6.75
CA LEU A 59 21.37 5.80 5.30
C LEU A 59 21.30 4.40 4.69
N ARG A 60 20.21 4.11 4.01
CA ARG A 60 20.16 2.98 3.10
C ARG A 60 20.95 3.35 1.84
N GLN A 61 21.90 2.52 1.47
CA GLN A 61 22.72 2.74 0.28
C GLN A 61 22.28 1.82 -0.86
N LYS A 62 22.26 2.34 -2.06
CA LYS A 62 21.98 1.58 -3.28
C LYS A 62 23.05 0.50 -3.49
N ILE A 63 22.61 -0.74 -3.68
CA ILE A 63 23.48 -1.90 -3.93
C ILE A 63 23.15 -2.62 -5.24
N ALA A 64 22.06 -2.25 -5.91
CA ALA A 64 21.61 -2.88 -7.14
C ALA A 64 21.05 -1.86 -8.12
N THR A 65 20.99 -2.23 -9.39
CA THR A 65 20.28 -1.50 -10.44
C THR A 65 19.58 -2.52 -11.33
N VAL A 66 18.29 -2.38 -11.50
CA VAL A 66 17.47 -3.29 -12.32
C VAL A 66 16.76 -2.48 -13.40
N GLY A 67 17.10 -2.75 -14.66
CA GLY A 67 16.47 -2.10 -15.81
C GLY A 67 16.62 -0.58 -15.80
N GLU A 68 15.51 0.13 -15.99
CA GLU A 68 15.42 1.59 -16.05
C GLU A 68 14.77 2.19 -14.78
N ALA A 69 14.63 1.39 -13.71
CA ALA A 69 13.98 1.82 -12.48
C ALA A 69 14.79 2.94 -11.80
N LEU A 70 14.08 4.00 -11.40
CA LEU A 70 14.62 5.13 -10.66
C LEU A 70 13.92 5.27 -9.31
N PRO A 71 14.61 5.77 -8.27
CA PRO A 71 13.97 6.18 -7.03
C PRO A 71 12.84 7.20 -7.29
N ASP A 72 11.76 7.12 -6.53
CA ASP A 72 10.63 8.07 -6.66
C ASP A 72 11.11 9.51 -6.57
N THR A 73 11.99 9.81 -5.60
CA THR A 73 12.58 11.14 -5.43
C THR A 73 13.36 11.57 -6.68
N GLN A 74 14.15 10.66 -7.29
CA GLN A 74 14.89 10.99 -8.51
C GLN A 74 13.94 11.24 -9.69
N ILE A 75 12.86 10.46 -9.81
CA ILE A 75 11.82 10.69 -10.84
C ILE A 75 11.23 12.09 -10.71
N MET A 76 10.93 12.53 -9.48
CA MET A 76 10.37 13.86 -9.23
C MET A 76 11.37 14.97 -9.52
N ILE A 77 12.65 14.78 -9.20
CA ILE A 77 13.72 15.73 -9.52
C ILE A 77 13.83 15.88 -11.04
N GLU A 78 13.95 14.78 -11.77
CA GLU A 78 14.07 14.80 -13.23
C GLU A 78 12.86 15.45 -13.90
N LEU A 79 11.66 15.17 -13.40
CA LEU A 79 10.43 15.79 -13.87
C LEU A 79 10.41 17.30 -13.60
N GLY A 80 10.79 17.72 -12.41
CA GLY A 80 10.89 19.13 -12.03
C GLY A 80 11.84 19.90 -12.93
N ILE A 81 13.03 19.37 -13.17
CA ILE A 81 14.03 19.97 -14.08
C ILE A 81 13.48 20.01 -15.52
N ALA A 82 12.86 18.93 -16.00
CA ALA A 82 12.30 18.85 -17.35
C ALA A 82 11.15 19.86 -17.56
N LEU A 83 10.40 20.18 -16.52
CA LEU A 83 9.34 21.20 -16.52
C LEU A 83 9.86 22.64 -16.38
N GLY A 84 11.17 22.83 -16.14
CA GLY A 84 11.80 24.14 -16.01
C GLY A 84 11.80 24.72 -14.59
N PHE A 85 11.47 23.95 -13.57
CA PHE A 85 11.55 24.36 -12.15
C PHE A 85 13.00 24.27 -11.63
N THR A 86 13.91 25.00 -12.28
CA THR A 86 15.37 24.90 -11.99
C THR A 86 15.80 25.61 -10.72
N GLU A 87 14.98 26.47 -10.16
CA GLU A 87 15.25 27.09 -8.86
C GLU A 87 14.96 26.10 -7.72
N GLU A 88 13.86 25.33 -7.82
CA GLU A 88 13.45 24.33 -6.85
C GLU A 88 14.26 23.03 -7.02
N PHE A 89 14.62 22.71 -8.26
CA PHE A 89 15.39 21.52 -8.63
C PHE A 89 16.72 21.89 -9.31
N PRO A 90 17.70 22.43 -8.53
CA PRO A 90 18.93 22.99 -9.08
C PRO A 90 19.93 21.95 -9.58
N THR A 91 19.77 20.69 -9.23
CA THR A 91 20.71 19.62 -9.56
C THR A 91 20.04 18.26 -9.73
N HIS A 92 20.69 17.35 -10.46
CA HIS A 92 20.31 15.94 -10.57
C HIS A 92 20.85 15.08 -9.41
N ASP A 93 21.69 15.65 -8.55
CA ASP A 93 22.34 14.92 -7.46
C ASP A 93 21.42 14.76 -6.25
N ILE A 94 21.03 13.53 -5.95
CA ILE A 94 20.19 13.20 -4.82
C ILE A 94 20.78 13.59 -3.46
N SER A 95 22.12 13.62 -3.34
CA SER A 95 22.78 13.94 -2.08
C SER A 95 22.51 15.38 -1.65
N TYR A 96 22.36 16.30 -2.59
CA TYR A 96 21.96 17.67 -2.33
C TYR A 96 20.61 17.74 -1.60
N TYR A 97 19.59 17.00 -2.09
CA TYR A 97 18.25 17.01 -1.49
C TYR A 97 18.23 16.31 -0.13
N ILE A 98 19.03 15.26 0.02
CA ILE A 98 19.19 14.61 1.32
C ILE A 98 19.80 15.59 2.34
N ASP A 99 20.81 16.36 1.96
CA ASP A 99 21.39 17.38 2.82
C ASP A 99 20.39 18.50 3.17
N GLU A 100 19.57 18.94 2.19
CA GLU A 100 18.50 19.91 2.44
C GLU A 100 17.50 19.40 3.48
N ASP A 101 17.04 18.16 3.35
CA ASP A 101 16.09 17.53 4.27
C ASP A 101 16.70 17.33 5.67
N LEU A 102 17.99 17.07 5.76
CA LEU A 102 18.69 16.83 7.02
C LEU A 102 19.12 18.11 7.75
N LYS A 103 19.11 19.28 7.10
CA LYS A 103 19.53 20.57 7.70
C LYS A 103 18.97 20.83 9.11
N PRO A 104 17.67 20.60 9.40
CA PRO A 104 17.13 20.84 10.73
C PRO A 104 17.75 19.97 11.84
N SER A 105 18.30 18.81 11.50
CA SER A 105 18.94 17.91 12.44
C SER A 105 20.43 18.22 12.66
N GLY A 106 21.03 19.02 11.79
CA GLY A 106 22.47 19.28 11.76
C GLY A 106 23.32 18.11 11.27
N ILE A 107 22.69 17.07 10.69
CA ILE A 107 23.36 15.92 10.12
C ILE A 107 23.56 16.15 8.62
N THR A 108 24.66 15.66 8.06
CA THR A 108 24.93 15.71 6.62
C THR A 108 24.84 14.32 5.98
N TYR A 109 24.61 14.31 4.68
CA TYR A 109 24.64 13.07 3.87
C TYR A 109 25.96 12.31 4.06
N GLU A 110 27.09 13.04 4.06
CA GLU A 110 28.41 12.42 4.24
C GLU A 110 28.58 11.76 5.61
N GLN A 111 28.09 12.41 6.68
CA GLN A 111 28.10 11.82 8.02
C GLN A 111 27.28 10.52 8.06
N LEU A 112 26.12 10.50 7.41
CA LEU A 112 25.31 9.28 7.32
C LEU A 112 26.00 8.19 6.50
N ARG A 113 26.63 8.55 5.40
CA ARG A 113 27.34 7.63 4.53
C ARG A 113 28.48 6.92 5.24
N GLU A 114 29.18 7.63 6.13
CA GLU A 114 30.28 7.10 6.94
C GLU A 114 29.83 6.39 8.22
N SER A 115 28.53 6.47 8.56
CA SER A 115 27.97 5.92 9.80
C SER A 115 27.05 4.72 9.52
N PRO A 116 27.61 3.49 9.42
CA PRO A 116 26.81 2.31 9.04
C PRO A 116 25.72 1.94 10.07
N HIS A 117 25.80 2.48 11.28
CA HIS A 117 24.83 2.27 12.35
C HIS A 117 23.89 3.48 12.55
N GLY A 118 23.95 4.48 11.67
CA GLY A 118 23.16 5.70 11.78
C GLY A 118 23.77 6.76 12.69
N VAL A 119 23.10 7.90 12.74
CA VAL A 119 23.44 9.07 13.55
C VAL A 119 22.26 9.44 14.42
N THR A 120 22.51 9.61 15.71
CA THR A 120 21.50 10.05 16.68
C THR A 120 21.47 11.58 16.73
N PHE A 121 20.28 12.17 16.57
CA PHE A 121 20.09 13.63 16.56
C PHE A 121 19.28 14.18 17.75
N GLY A 122 19.00 13.34 18.74
CA GLY A 122 18.23 13.72 19.90
C GLY A 122 18.35 12.69 21.02
N SER A 123 17.53 12.83 22.03
CA SER A 123 17.41 11.81 23.08
C SER A 123 15.96 11.39 23.24
N LEU A 124 15.72 10.10 23.31
CA LEU A 124 14.47 9.56 23.84
C LEU A 124 14.48 9.82 25.35
N GLY A 125 13.99 10.98 25.75
CA GLY A 125 13.73 11.22 27.16
C GLY A 125 12.61 10.29 27.64
N ALA A 126 12.95 9.27 28.41
CA ALA A 126 11.93 8.52 29.11
C ALA A 126 11.04 9.52 29.87
N ARG A 127 9.71 9.41 29.69
CA ARG A 127 8.73 10.30 30.32
C ARG A 127 8.94 11.80 30.03
N GLY A 128 9.26 12.13 28.78
CA GLY A 128 9.41 13.53 28.36
C GLY A 128 8.21 14.42 28.70
N TYR A 129 7.01 13.84 28.81
CA TYR A 129 5.80 14.51 29.24
C TYR A 129 5.84 15.06 30.68
N GLU A 130 6.66 14.47 31.58
CA GLU A 130 6.81 14.96 32.94
C GLU A 130 7.51 16.33 32.98
N LYS A 131 8.35 16.63 31.99
CA LYS A 131 9.10 17.88 31.88
C LYS A 131 8.40 18.88 30.96
N ASN A 132 7.84 18.41 29.86
CA ASN A 132 7.37 19.26 28.76
C ASN A 132 5.86 19.31 28.66
N GLY A 133 5.13 18.51 29.49
CA GLY A 133 3.69 18.29 29.30
C GLY A 133 3.40 17.48 28.03
N PHE A 134 2.13 17.34 27.70
CA PHE A 134 1.68 16.77 26.45
C PHE A 134 1.56 17.85 25.37
N ARG A 135 1.72 17.49 24.10
CA ARG A 135 1.57 18.41 22.96
C ARG A 135 0.10 18.70 22.60
N SER A 136 -0.78 18.59 23.58
CA SER A 136 -2.21 18.87 23.47
C SER A 136 -2.53 20.23 24.09
N PRO A 137 -3.67 20.84 23.75
CA PRO A 137 -4.14 22.03 24.42
C PRO A 137 -4.17 21.84 25.95
N GLY A 138 -3.59 22.81 26.67
CA GLY A 138 -3.46 22.72 28.13
C GLY A 138 -2.32 21.83 28.67
N GLY A 139 -1.54 21.17 27.82
CA GLY A 139 -0.40 20.33 28.24
C GLY A 139 -0.76 19.04 28.95
N VAL A 140 -1.98 18.57 28.82
CA VAL A 140 -2.55 17.39 29.48
C VAL A 140 -3.09 16.39 28.45
N VAL A 141 -3.33 15.14 28.88
CA VAL A 141 -4.06 14.19 28.05
C VAL A 141 -5.53 14.60 28.00
N ASN A 142 -6.01 14.97 26.82
CA ASN A 142 -7.40 15.36 26.64
C ASN A 142 -8.25 14.10 26.47
N VAL A 143 -9.03 13.78 27.52
CA VAL A 143 -10.05 12.72 27.46
C VAL A 143 -11.29 13.25 26.79
N TRP A 144 -11.63 14.52 27.02
CA TRP A 144 -12.70 15.26 26.38
C TRP A 144 -12.08 16.23 25.35
N SER A 145 -12.61 16.27 24.13
CA SER A 145 -12.05 17.07 23.04
C SER A 145 -12.83 18.35 22.81
N GLU A 146 -12.29 19.49 23.26
CA GLU A 146 -12.86 20.81 22.97
C GLU A 146 -12.96 21.10 21.46
N VAL A 147 -12.04 20.54 20.66
CA VAL A 147 -12.03 20.72 19.21
C VAL A 147 -13.23 20.00 18.57
N LEU A 148 -13.53 18.77 18.99
CA LEU A 148 -14.67 18.03 18.47
C LEU A 148 -15.99 18.72 18.88
N ASP A 149 -16.11 19.11 20.14
CA ASP A 149 -17.28 19.83 20.65
C ASP A 149 -17.53 21.14 19.90
N ALA A 150 -16.49 21.95 19.68
CA ALA A 150 -16.58 23.21 18.95
C ALA A 150 -17.04 23.04 17.50
N HIS A 151 -16.84 21.85 16.90
CA HIS A 151 -17.27 21.51 15.56
C HIS A 151 -18.57 20.68 15.50
N GLY A 152 -19.25 20.51 16.65
CA GLY A 152 -20.52 19.79 16.72
C GLY A 152 -20.42 18.27 16.67
N PHE A 153 -19.23 17.72 16.92
CA PHE A 153 -19.01 16.29 17.09
C PHE A 153 -19.03 15.90 18.56
N ASP A 154 -19.28 14.63 18.85
CA ASP A 154 -19.21 14.12 20.22
C ASP A 154 -17.78 14.28 20.76
N PRO A 155 -17.57 15.02 21.84
CA PRO A 155 -16.24 15.25 22.40
C PRO A 155 -15.67 14.03 23.13
N LEU A 156 -16.46 13.02 23.39
CA LEU A 156 -16.08 11.75 24.03
C LEU A 156 -16.25 10.59 23.04
N PRO A 157 -15.35 9.59 23.06
CA PRO A 157 -15.54 8.40 22.27
C PRO A 157 -16.72 7.60 22.80
N ASN A 158 -17.77 7.48 22.01
CA ASN A 158 -18.91 6.62 22.27
C ASN A 158 -18.85 5.36 21.40
N TRP A 159 -19.47 4.29 21.90
CA TRP A 159 -19.70 3.12 21.08
C TRP A 159 -20.95 3.33 20.23
N GLU A 160 -20.77 3.16 18.92
CA GLU A 160 -21.85 3.09 17.96
C GLU A 160 -21.84 1.73 17.28
N ASP A 161 -23.03 1.19 17.00
CA ASP A 161 -23.12 -0.04 16.19
C ASP A 161 -22.74 0.28 14.73
N SER A 162 -22.16 -0.70 14.04
CA SER A 162 -21.91 -0.55 12.59
C SER A 162 -23.21 -0.20 11.87
N SER A 163 -23.13 0.68 10.89
CA SER A 163 -24.27 1.03 10.01
C SER A 163 -24.89 -0.19 9.35
N GLU A 164 -24.12 -1.28 9.22
CA GLU A 164 -24.54 -2.55 8.65
C GLU A 164 -24.16 -3.69 9.60
N SER A 165 -25.06 -4.01 10.49
CA SER A 165 -24.97 -5.15 11.42
C SER A 165 -26.30 -5.88 11.51
N VAL A 166 -26.29 -7.04 12.15
CA VAL A 166 -27.53 -7.79 12.46
C VAL A 166 -28.52 -6.95 13.30
N ARG A 167 -28.02 -5.99 14.06
CA ARG A 167 -28.86 -5.12 14.91
C ARG A 167 -29.36 -3.88 14.15
N SER A 168 -28.45 -3.20 13.45
CA SER A 168 -28.77 -1.96 12.74
C SER A 168 -29.59 -2.19 11.47
N LYS A 169 -29.43 -3.37 10.82
CA LYS A 169 -30.10 -3.75 9.57
C LYS A 169 -30.67 -5.17 9.62
N PRO A 170 -31.63 -5.49 10.50
CA PRO A 170 -32.16 -6.84 10.67
C PRO A 170 -32.82 -7.41 9.40
N GLU A 171 -33.43 -6.55 8.58
CA GLU A 171 -34.03 -6.98 7.31
C GLU A 171 -32.94 -7.43 6.29
N LEU A 172 -31.84 -6.68 6.23
CA LEU A 172 -30.71 -7.05 5.39
C LEU A 172 -30.04 -8.33 5.91
N ALA A 173 -29.94 -8.50 7.24
CA ALA A 173 -29.39 -9.70 7.85
C ALA A 173 -30.22 -10.96 7.57
N ALA A 174 -31.52 -10.84 7.28
CA ALA A 174 -32.33 -11.98 6.85
C ALA A 174 -31.89 -12.54 5.49
N GLU A 175 -31.40 -11.69 4.58
CA GLU A 175 -30.86 -12.11 3.27
C GLU A 175 -29.35 -12.39 3.31
N TYR A 176 -28.61 -11.60 4.11
CA TYR A 176 -27.14 -11.66 4.24
C TYR A 176 -26.76 -11.98 5.70
N PRO A 177 -26.89 -13.25 6.13
CA PRO A 177 -26.90 -13.61 7.55
C PRO A 177 -25.53 -13.67 8.22
N TYR A 178 -24.45 -13.44 7.49
CA TYR A 178 -23.10 -13.53 8.03
C TYR A 178 -22.44 -12.17 8.11
N VAL A 179 -21.64 -11.98 9.15
CA VAL A 179 -20.67 -10.88 9.21
C VAL A 179 -19.45 -11.28 8.39
N VAL A 180 -19.28 -10.65 7.23
CA VAL A 180 -18.11 -10.81 6.38
C VAL A 180 -17.12 -9.72 6.72
N PHE A 181 -15.92 -10.07 7.12
CA PHE A 181 -14.90 -9.11 7.53
C PHE A 181 -13.54 -9.42 6.89
N THR A 182 -12.70 -8.40 6.83
CA THR A 182 -11.38 -8.48 6.23
C THR A 182 -10.28 -8.14 7.24
N GLY A 183 -9.08 -8.54 6.89
CA GLY A 183 -7.90 -8.26 7.67
C GLY A 183 -6.63 -8.71 6.95
N ARG A 184 -5.55 -8.84 7.71
CA ARG A 184 -4.24 -9.20 7.17
C ARG A 184 -4.21 -10.66 6.71
N SER A 185 -3.59 -10.90 5.56
CA SER A 185 -3.42 -12.24 4.95
C SER A 185 -2.28 -13.04 5.58
N GLY A 186 -2.28 -13.21 6.91
CA GLY A 186 -1.22 -13.95 7.60
C GLY A 186 0.12 -13.20 7.68
N PRO A 187 1.19 -13.84 8.18
CA PRO A 187 2.47 -13.18 8.42
C PRO A 187 3.30 -12.92 7.16
N MET A 188 3.02 -13.60 6.05
CA MET A 188 3.81 -13.51 4.81
C MET A 188 3.58 -12.19 4.08
N TYR A 189 2.36 -11.65 4.15
CA TYR A 189 1.95 -10.49 3.38
C TYR A 189 1.52 -9.34 4.27
N VAL A 190 1.75 -8.11 3.75
CA VAL A 190 1.22 -6.88 4.33
C VAL A 190 0.31 -6.26 3.28
N HIS A 191 -0.99 -6.45 3.43
CA HIS A 191 -1.99 -6.15 2.41
C HIS A 191 -1.64 -6.85 1.08
N GLU A 192 -1.46 -6.09 -0.02
CA GLU A 192 -1.01 -6.59 -1.31
C GLU A 192 0.52 -6.74 -1.44
N GLN A 193 1.27 -6.17 -0.51
CA GLN A 193 2.74 -6.18 -0.57
C GLN A 193 3.31 -7.59 -0.39
N ARG A 194 4.48 -7.83 -0.98
CA ARG A 194 5.28 -9.08 -0.93
C ARG A 194 4.71 -10.27 -1.68
N ARG A 195 3.54 -10.17 -2.33
CA ARG A 195 2.96 -11.28 -3.10
C ARG A 195 3.70 -11.63 -4.37
N THR A 196 4.52 -10.71 -4.87
CA THR A 196 5.39 -10.90 -6.02
C THR A 196 6.70 -11.60 -5.66
N ILE A 197 6.97 -11.82 -4.37
CA ILE A 197 8.17 -12.53 -3.90
C ILE A 197 7.93 -14.04 -4.02
N PRO A 198 8.69 -14.77 -4.89
CA PRO A 198 8.38 -16.16 -5.25
C PRO A 198 8.30 -17.11 -4.04
N TRP A 199 9.27 -17.08 -3.13
CA TRP A 199 9.29 -17.97 -1.97
C TRP A 199 8.18 -17.70 -0.95
N LEU A 200 7.70 -16.45 -0.82
CA LEU A 200 6.52 -16.16 -0.01
C LEU A 200 5.24 -16.62 -0.71
N ARG A 201 5.22 -16.53 -2.04
CA ARG A 201 4.10 -17.01 -2.85
C ARG A 201 3.95 -18.53 -2.80
N GLU A 202 5.06 -19.27 -2.71
CA GLU A 202 5.04 -20.71 -2.49
C GLU A 202 4.41 -21.09 -1.14
N MET A 203 4.68 -20.31 -0.08
CA MET A 203 4.12 -20.55 1.25
C MET A 203 2.62 -20.26 1.32
N GLN A 204 2.14 -19.24 0.60
CA GLN A 204 0.72 -18.89 0.51
C GLN A 204 0.37 -18.49 -0.92
N PRO A 205 0.05 -19.46 -1.79
CA PRO A 205 -0.14 -19.23 -3.22
C PRO A 205 -1.43 -18.47 -3.56
N GLU A 206 -2.44 -18.55 -2.69
CA GLU A 206 -3.78 -18.00 -2.91
C GLU A 206 -4.39 -17.46 -1.61
N GLY A 207 -5.35 -16.55 -1.73
CA GLY A 207 -6.22 -16.18 -0.62
C GLY A 207 -7.31 -17.23 -0.44
N ARG A 208 -7.67 -17.52 0.81
CA ARG A 208 -8.78 -18.42 1.13
C ARG A 208 -9.70 -17.78 2.15
N ALA A 209 -11.00 -17.85 1.90
CA ALA A 209 -11.99 -17.38 2.87
C ALA A 209 -12.12 -18.39 4.01
N MET A 210 -11.97 -17.93 5.25
CA MET A 210 -12.14 -18.82 6.38
C MET A 210 -13.61 -18.94 6.76
N VAL A 211 -14.06 -20.18 6.98
CA VAL A 211 -15.43 -20.52 7.36
C VAL A 211 -15.40 -21.50 8.52
N ASN A 212 -16.28 -21.29 9.52
CA ASN A 212 -16.37 -22.18 10.67
C ASN A 212 -16.72 -23.63 10.24
N THR A 213 -16.12 -24.63 10.89
CA THR A 213 -16.28 -26.05 10.59
C THR A 213 -17.74 -26.51 10.59
N ARG A 214 -18.55 -26.09 11.58
CA ARG A 214 -19.96 -26.47 11.67
C ARG A 214 -20.77 -25.79 10.56
N ARG A 215 -20.48 -24.52 10.32
CA ARG A 215 -21.16 -23.76 9.27
C ARG A 215 -20.82 -24.31 7.89
N ALA A 216 -19.56 -24.61 7.62
CA ALA A 216 -19.15 -25.24 6.36
C ALA A 216 -19.90 -26.56 6.11
N ALA A 217 -20.04 -27.42 7.13
CA ALA A 217 -20.80 -28.65 7.02
C ALA A 217 -22.28 -28.40 6.69
N GLN A 218 -22.93 -27.42 7.31
CA GLN A 218 -24.33 -27.05 7.02
C GLN A 218 -24.52 -26.54 5.59
N LEU A 219 -23.51 -25.84 5.05
CA LEU A 219 -23.53 -25.30 3.69
C LEU A 219 -23.03 -26.31 2.63
N GLY A 220 -22.62 -27.51 3.04
CA GLY A 220 -22.04 -28.50 2.14
C GLY A 220 -20.68 -28.08 1.57
N LEU A 221 -19.95 -27.21 2.25
CA LEU A 221 -18.62 -26.75 1.87
C LEU A 221 -17.54 -27.62 2.52
N LYS A 222 -16.53 -27.97 1.75
CA LYS A 222 -15.31 -28.65 2.19
C LYS A 222 -14.11 -27.75 2.04
N ASP A 223 -13.04 -28.04 2.75
CA ASP A 223 -11.78 -27.32 2.60
C ASP A 223 -11.30 -27.37 1.14
N GLY A 224 -10.93 -26.21 0.59
CA GLY A 224 -10.53 -26.05 -0.81
C GLY A 224 -11.68 -25.92 -1.83
N ASP A 225 -12.95 -26.07 -1.44
CA ASP A 225 -14.09 -25.81 -2.34
C ASP A 225 -14.13 -24.34 -2.74
N TRP A 226 -14.60 -24.07 -3.95
CA TRP A 226 -14.92 -22.72 -4.38
C TRP A 226 -16.25 -22.26 -3.78
N ALA A 227 -16.28 -21.02 -3.33
CA ALA A 227 -17.47 -20.38 -2.83
C ALA A 227 -17.62 -18.97 -3.41
N ARG A 228 -18.85 -18.56 -3.63
CA ARG A 228 -19.24 -17.19 -3.90
C ARG A 228 -19.60 -16.53 -2.59
N ILE A 229 -18.93 -15.43 -2.27
CA ILE A 229 -19.24 -14.58 -1.15
C ILE A 229 -19.84 -13.29 -1.72
N SER A 230 -21.01 -12.91 -1.22
CA SER A 230 -21.78 -11.79 -1.77
C SER A 230 -22.26 -10.86 -0.68
N SER A 231 -22.34 -9.57 -1.00
CA SER A 231 -22.99 -8.53 -0.23
C SER A 231 -23.99 -7.78 -1.14
N PRO A 232 -24.75 -6.82 -0.67
CA PRO A 232 -25.60 -5.98 -1.52
C PRO A 232 -24.85 -5.25 -2.64
N ARG A 233 -23.55 -5.01 -2.46
CA ARG A 233 -22.70 -4.25 -3.38
C ARG A 233 -22.03 -5.09 -4.46
N GLY A 234 -21.78 -6.36 -4.20
CA GLY A 234 -21.12 -7.21 -5.16
C GLY A 234 -20.83 -8.61 -4.68
N SER A 235 -20.01 -9.33 -5.43
CA SER A 235 -19.61 -10.69 -5.07
C SER A 235 -18.16 -10.97 -5.50
N ILE A 236 -17.53 -11.90 -4.77
CA ILE A 236 -16.22 -12.45 -5.10
C ILE A 236 -16.28 -13.97 -5.12
N LEU A 237 -15.37 -14.60 -5.86
CA LEU A 237 -15.15 -16.03 -5.87
C LEU A 237 -13.83 -16.35 -5.20
N MET A 238 -13.84 -17.23 -4.19
CA MET A 238 -12.65 -17.59 -3.45
C MET A 238 -12.74 -19.04 -2.98
N LYS A 239 -11.62 -19.72 -2.85
CA LYS A 239 -11.59 -21.01 -2.16
C LYS A 239 -11.80 -20.83 -0.68
N VAL A 240 -12.40 -21.81 -0.03
CA VAL A 240 -12.61 -21.80 1.41
C VAL A 240 -11.51 -22.53 2.15
N GLU A 241 -11.21 -22.05 3.35
CA GLU A 241 -10.47 -22.72 4.40
C GLU A 241 -11.44 -23.02 5.55
N VAL A 242 -11.63 -24.31 5.83
CA VAL A 242 -12.55 -24.74 6.89
C VAL A 242 -11.78 -24.81 8.21
N THR A 243 -12.19 -23.99 9.18
CA THR A 243 -11.44 -23.81 10.44
C THR A 243 -12.37 -23.69 11.67
N PRO A 244 -11.99 -24.23 12.84
CA PRO A 244 -12.77 -24.08 14.07
C PRO A 244 -12.55 -22.73 14.77
N ILE A 245 -11.62 -21.88 14.33
CA ILE A 245 -11.24 -20.66 15.05
C ILE A 245 -12.24 -19.52 14.91
N LEU A 246 -13.08 -19.55 13.87
CA LEU A 246 -14.10 -18.53 13.65
C LEU A 246 -15.42 -18.87 14.35
N ARG A 247 -16.21 -17.86 14.64
CA ARG A 247 -17.63 -18.02 15.01
C ARG A 247 -18.43 -18.55 13.81
N GLU A 248 -19.54 -19.21 14.08
CA GLU A 248 -20.39 -19.82 13.06
C GLU A 248 -21.10 -18.79 12.15
N ASP A 249 -21.27 -17.56 12.65
CA ASP A 249 -21.89 -16.43 11.97
C ASP A 249 -20.89 -15.49 11.28
N TRP A 250 -19.60 -15.84 11.26
CA TRP A 250 -18.53 -15.04 10.68
C TRP A 250 -17.90 -15.69 9.46
N ILE A 251 -17.52 -14.86 8.49
CA ILE A 251 -16.71 -15.23 7.33
C ILE A 251 -15.54 -14.26 7.25
N TYR A 252 -14.33 -14.78 7.25
CA TYR A 252 -13.13 -13.97 7.05
C TYR A 252 -12.69 -14.02 5.60
N VAL A 253 -12.46 -12.86 5.00
CA VAL A 253 -11.92 -12.71 3.64
C VAL A 253 -10.59 -12.00 3.74
N PRO A 254 -9.46 -12.63 3.38
CA PRO A 254 -8.16 -11.99 3.44
C PRO A 254 -8.09 -10.83 2.45
N GLY A 255 -7.65 -9.66 2.94
CA GLY A 255 -7.51 -8.47 2.12
C GLY A 255 -6.36 -8.55 1.10
N GLY A 256 -6.44 -7.69 0.07
CA GLY A 256 -5.35 -7.43 -0.86
C GLY A 256 -5.16 -8.50 -1.97
N TRP A 257 -6.11 -9.32 -2.29
CA TRP A 257 -6.10 -10.25 -3.44
C TRP A 257 -6.90 -9.63 -4.59
N ALA A 258 -6.23 -9.28 -5.70
CA ALA A 258 -6.87 -8.57 -6.81
C ALA A 258 -8.00 -9.37 -7.48
N ASP A 259 -7.81 -10.68 -7.61
CA ASP A 259 -8.75 -11.63 -8.19
C ASP A 259 -9.96 -11.96 -7.29
N ALA A 260 -9.87 -11.62 -6.00
CA ALA A 260 -10.94 -11.80 -5.02
C ALA A 260 -10.92 -10.67 -3.98
N ASN A 261 -10.98 -9.44 -4.44
CA ASN A 261 -10.82 -8.25 -3.61
C ASN A 261 -12.04 -8.02 -2.72
N TYR A 262 -11.83 -8.09 -1.41
CA TYR A 262 -12.87 -7.81 -0.41
C TYR A 262 -13.60 -6.47 -0.63
N ASN A 263 -12.90 -5.47 -1.17
CA ASN A 263 -13.48 -4.14 -1.37
C ASN A 263 -14.67 -4.11 -2.35
N TYR A 264 -14.93 -5.19 -3.10
CA TYR A 264 -16.20 -5.35 -3.83
C TYR A 264 -17.39 -5.64 -2.93
N LEU A 265 -17.14 -6.04 -1.67
CA LEU A 265 -18.17 -6.39 -0.70
C LEU A 265 -18.42 -5.28 0.32
N GLY A 266 -17.35 -4.55 0.66
CA GLY A 266 -17.29 -3.60 1.78
C GLY A 266 -18.23 -2.41 1.62
N ILE A 267 -18.55 -1.77 2.75
CA ILE A 267 -19.39 -0.58 2.83
C ILE A 267 -18.57 0.63 2.36
N ASP A 268 -19.16 1.48 1.55
CA ASP A 268 -18.53 2.66 0.97
C ASP A 268 -19.31 3.97 1.11
N ASP A 269 -20.54 3.88 1.58
CA ASP A 269 -21.47 5.00 1.78
C ASP A 269 -21.59 5.45 3.24
N ASP A 270 -20.92 4.74 4.16
CA ASP A 270 -20.81 5.09 5.58
C ASP A 270 -19.41 5.60 5.87
N LEU A 271 -19.21 6.90 5.66
CA LEU A 271 -17.92 7.56 5.83
C LEU A 271 -17.83 8.20 7.21
N ASP A 272 -16.69 8.03 7.88
CA ASP A 272 -16.38 8.82 9.05
C ASP A 272 -16.45 10.32 8.71
N PRO A 273 -17.26 11.12 9.41
CA PRO A 273 -17.51 12.50 9.03
C PRO A 273 -16.31 13.44 9.19
N ILE A 274 -15.26 13.00 9.88
CA ILE A 274 -14.05 13.79 10.12
C ILE A 274 -12.93 13.38 9.15
N SER A 275 -12.62 12.07 9.10
CA SER A 275 -11.51 11.53 8.32
C SER A 275 -11.91 11.11 6.91
N SER A 276 -13.20 11.03 6.60
CA SER A 276 -13.77 10.43 5.39
C SER A 276 -13.36 8.96 5.18
N GLN A 277 -12.94 8.29 6.26
CA GLN A 277 -12.60 6.88 6.22
C GLN A 277 -13.88 6.05 6.03
N ALA A 278 -13.91 5.22 5.00
CA ALA A 278 -15.03 4.31 4.78
C ALA A 278 -15.06 3.17 5.79
N ASN A 279 -16.26 2.76 6.20
CA ASN A 279 -16.48 1.59 7.05
C ASN A 279 -16.41 0.30 6.22
N TYR A 280 -15.23 -0.06 5.74
CA TYR A 280 -15.02 -1.17 4.80
C TYR A 280 -14.45 -2.44 5.45
N THR A 281 -14.26 -2.48 6.76
CA THR A 281 -13.65 -3.63 7.45
C THR A 281 -14.59 -4.78 7.69
N SER A 282 -15.90 -4.54 7.75
CA SER A 282 -16.93 -5.55 7.89
C SER A 282 -18.22 -5.14 7.18
N CYS A 283 -19.00 -6.12 6.74
CA CYS A 283 -20.31 -5.94 6.14
C CYS A 283 -21.17 -7.17 6.37
N LEU A 284 -22.47 -7.08 6.11
CA LEU A 284 -23.32 -8.26 6.01
C LEU A 284 -23.14 -8.96 4.66
N GLY A 285 -23.10 -10.29 4.68
CA GLY A 285 -22.91 -11.08 3.48
C GLY A 285 -23.48 -12.48 3.56
N LYS A 286 -23.46 -13.16 2.42
CA LYS A 286 -23.80 -14.57 2.30
C LYS A 286 -22.71 -15.32 1.57
N ILE A 287 -22.68 -16.64 1.77
CA ILE A 287 -21.74 -17.54 1.12
C ILE A 287 -22.49 -18.74 0.55
N GLU A 288 -22.14 -19.12 -0.64
CA GLU A 288 -22.73 -20.25 -1.36
C GLU A 288 -21.63 -21.03 -2.06
N LYS A 289 -21.76 -22.36 -2.14
CA LYS A 289 -20.88 -23.20 -2.96
C LYS A 289 -20.93 -22.74 -4.42
N ALA A 290 -19.78 -22.67 -5.07
CA ALA A 290 -19.68 -22.22 -6.46
C ALA A 290 -18.74 -23.11 -7.26
N GLU A 291 -18.89 -23.08 -8.58
CA GLU A 291 -17.92 -23.66 -9.49
C GLU A 291 -16.67 -22.79 -9.58
N PRO A 292 -15.50 -23.38 -9.91
CA PRO A 292 -14.29 -22.62 -10.19
C PRO A 292 -14.56 -21.52 -11.23
N PRO A 293 -13.88 -20.35 -11.13
CA PRO A 293 -13.97 -19.36 -12.18
C PRO A 293 -13.52 -19.96 -13.51
N CYS A 294 -14.27 -19.68 -14.57
CA CYS A 294 -13.87 -20.06 -15.92
C CYS A 294 -12.48 -19.46 -16.18
N GLN A 295 -11.44 -20.27 -16.35
CA GLN A 295 -10.13 -19.75 -16.72
C GLN A 295 -10.32 -18.96 -18.02
N PRO A 296 -9.94 -17.68 -18.10
CA PRO A 296 -9.83 -17.05 -19.39
C PRO A 296 -8.86 -17.92 -20.19
N ALA A 297 -9.27 -18.33 -21.40
CA ALA A 297 -8.40 -19.05 -22.31
C ALA A 297 -7.06 -18.32 -22.30
N SER A 298 -5.98 -19.03 -21.96
CA SER A 298 -4.65 -18.45 -21.76
C SER A 298 -4.39 -17.44 -22.88
N ALA A 299 -4.37 -16.16 -22.54
CA ALA A 299 -3.97 -15.13 -23.47
C ALA A 299 -2.54 -15.51 -23.86
N GLY A 300 -2.40 -16.06 -25.06
CA GLY A 300 -1.15 -16.51 -25.62
C GLY A 300 -0.14 -15.40 -25.42
N GLY A 301 1.04 -15.75 -24.92
CA GLY A 301 2.07 -14.85 -24.47
C GLY A 301 2.14 -13.57 -25.28
N SER A 302 1.81 -12.44 -24.68
CA SER A 302 2.03 -11.14 -25.29
C SER A 302 3.54 -11.01 -25.43
N ALA A 303 4.01 -11.00 -26.68
CA ALA A 303 5.38 -10.68 -26.99
C ALA A 303 5.72 -9.36 -26.27
N ALA A 304 6.83 -9.37 -25.55
CA ALA A 304 7.34 -8.16 -24.91
C ALA A 304 7.34 -7.00 -25.92
N PRO A 305 6.86 -5.81 -25.56
CA PRO A 305 6.86 -4.69 -26.46
C PRO A 305 8.29 -4.42 -26.91
N LYS A 306 8.48 -4.27 -28.21
CA LYS A 306 9.79 -3.96 -28.81
C LYS A 306 10.31 -2.68 -28.15
N ARG A 307 11.49 -2.77 -27.58
CA ARG A 307 12.25 -1.67 -26.99
C ARG A 307 12.36 -0.50 -27.99
N GLY A 308 11.61 0.55 -27.74
CA GLY A 308 11.78 1.85 -28.38
C GLY A 308 12.01 2.86 -27.26
N GLY A 309 13.27 3.14 -26.96
CA GLY A 309 13.67 3.99 -25.86
C GLY A 309 13.16 5.44 -26.01
N LEU A 310 12.01 5.73 -25.41
CA LEU A 310 11.53 7.11 -25.27
C LEU A 310 12.34 7.83 -24.18
N LEU A 311 12.72 7.13 -23.10
CA LEU A 311 13.54 7.69 -22.03
C LEU A 311 14.95 8.05 -22.47
N SER A 312 15.58 7.29 -23.39
CA SER A 312 16.89 7.64 -23.95
C SER A 312 16.88 8.91 -24.79
N ARG A 313 15.71 9.36 -25.27
CA ARG A 313 15.55 10.62 -26.00
C ARG A 313 15.27 11.82 -25.09
N LEU A 314 14.70 11.59 -23.93
CA LEU A 314 14.41 12.65 -22.95
C LEU A 314 15.60 12.93 -22.03
N PHE A 315 16.42 11.91 -21.74
CA PHE A 315 17.54 12.03 -20.78
C PHE A 315 18.92 11.83 -21.42
N GLY A 316 19.02 11.78 -22.72
CA GLY A 316 20.28 11.58 -23.48
C GLY A 316 21.09 12.87 -23.66
N GLY A 317 21.46 13.53 -22.58
CA GLY A 317 22.41 14.63 -22.54
C GLY A 317 23.82 14.12 -22.21
N SER A 318 24.65 13.95 -23.25
CA SER A 318 26.12 14.08 -23.20
C SER A 318 26.88 13.28 -22.14
N ALA A 319 27.07 11.98 -22.35
CA ALA A 319 28.23 11.28 -21.81
C ALA A 319 29.47 11.62 -22.70
N GLY A 320 30.38 12.46 -22.15
CA GLY A 320 31.61 12.80 -22.81
C GLY A 320 32.46 11.54 -23.12
N LYS A 321 32.91 11.45 -24.34
CA LYS A 321 33.88 10.46 -24.78
C LYS A 321 35.19 10.69 -24.04
N ALA A 322 35.56 9.79 -23.14
CA ALA A 322 36.92 9.63 -22.71
C ALA A 322 37.70 8.91 -23.82
N SER A 323 38.60 9.61 -24.46
CA SER A 323 39.54 9.07 -25.45
C SER A 323 40.55 8.16 -24.78
N SER A 324 40.58 6.90 -25.16
CA SER A 324 41.70 6.01 -24.90
C SER A 324 42.87 6.40 -25.82
N SER A 325 43.97 6.85 -25.26
CA SER A 325 45.27 6.86 -25.91
C SER A 325 46.08 5.70 -25.36
N GLU A 326 46.30 4.70 -26.21
CA GLU A 326 47.39 3.73 -26.09
C GLU A 326 48.72 4.40 -26.40
N GLU A 327 49.69 4.16 -25.57
CA GLU A 327 51.15 4.09 -25.83
C GLU A 327 51.74 3.47 -24.55
N GLY A 328 52.41 2.37 -24.50
CA GLY A 328 53.36 1.80 -25.37
C GLY A 328 54.73 1.81 -24.69
N LYS A 329 55.22 0.62 -24.27
CA LYS A 329 56.63 0.17 -24.11
C LYS A 329 57.45 0.49 -22.87
N GLU A 330 57.92 -0.63 -22.29
CA GLU A 330 59.29 -0.97 -21.84
C GLU A 330 59.89 -0.24 -20.62
N ALA A 331 60.01 -0.94 -19.54
CA ALA A 331 61.21 -1.54 -18.93
C ALA A 331 60.84 -2.27 -17.63
#